data_5c5a1f93ca7e178605b88625a45a26df
#
_entry.id   5c5a1f93ca7e178605b88625a45a26df
#
_cell.length_a   1.000
_cell.length_b   1.000
_cell.length_c   1.000
_cell.angle_alpha   90.00
_cell.angle_beta   90.00
_cell.angle_gamma   90.00
#
_symmetry.space_group_name_H-M   'P 1'
#
loop_
_entity.id
_entity.type
_entity.pdbx_description
1 polymer ?
#
loop_
_entity_poly.entity_id
_entity_poly.type
_entity_poly.pdbx_seq_one_letter_code
_entity_poly.pdbx_strand_id
1 'polypeptide(L)'
;MILQALARYYEILAEDPDTDIAPPLYNKVWVSYALNLSLDGDLLDIFPLVTQVKRGDRIEENPVRMIVPEQIKRSGRRPPANFLCDNSAYMLGISEKDKDDPEYSNIRFNMFREYHLNLLGNMECPEAKAVVNFLKKSESSHAKKHPVLSRYIDELTQGNNLVFNLDGVGYVHENLEIKKVWEMYRTGKSGYYTGQCLVTGERESIARLHPSIKGIRGSNSTGATLVGFNDQAYESYNRVKGQGLNAPTSEKAVFAYTTALNYLLSSENPNPKFTIGDTTVVYWAESPDKTYESVFLSLMNPNEIDSDQGKGSSGNHRAGRRMKEISDKIKSGSPIDKEYLLSGLDLDENTRFYVLGLAPNAARVSVRFFHVTLFSKFINQILAHYRDMSIAQDHDQNRRYSVYTILQETVSKKISDKTPSPLMAGAVFHSILDGSPYPVALFYALINRIRADIDDPKLRVQKINAVRAGLIKAYLIRKYRNQNLPKIQEVLVMNLNEESTNKAYLLGRLFAIMEKAQQDAAAPSKLNATIKDRYFTAACASPVSVFPILLRLSQHHISKAKYGYVSDRHIEEVMNLVSMDDQPIPKHLSLDEQGIFVLGYYHQRQALYTKKENNQIETEI
;
A
#
# COMPACT_ATOMS: atom_id res chain seq x y z
N MET A 1 9.46 3.33 19.44
CA MET A 1 9.21 4.27 18.34
C MET A 1 7.91 3.93 17.57
N ILE A 2 7.71 2.74 16.95
CA ILE A 2 6.48 2.42 16.22
C ILE A 2 5.23 2.51 17.10
N LEU A 3 5.23 1.84 18.26
CA LEU A 3 4.08 1.83 19.17
C LEU A 3 3.77 3.23 19.72
N GLN A 4 4.80 4.03 20.00
CA GLN A 4 4.64 5.42 20.44
C GLN A 4 4.01 6.29 19.36
N ALA A 5 4.48 6.17 18.11
CA ALA A 5 3.93 6.93 16.98
C ALA A 5 2.46 6.57 16.71
N LEU A 6 2.11 5.29 16.79
CA LEU A 6 0.72 4.83 16.63
C LEU A 6 -0.17 5.24 17.83
N ALA A 7 0.36 5.19 19.05
CA ALA A 7 -0.38 5.65 20.23
C ALA A 7 -0.66 7.15 20.15
N ARG A 8 0.34 7.95 19.71
CA ARG A 8 0.15 9.39 19.48
C ARG A 8 -0.87 9.65 18.35
N TYR A 9 -0.84 8.85 17.29
CA TYR A 9 -1.82 8.98 16.21
C TYR A 9 -3.24 8.66 16.68
N TYR A 10 -3.40 7.69 17.59
CA TYR A 10 -4.71 7.42 18.23
C TYR A 10 -5.25 8.64 18.96
N GLU A 11 -4.41 9.38 19.70
CA GLU A 11 -4.83 10.60 20.39
C GLU A 11 -5.35 11.65 19.41
N ILE A 12 -4.63 11.85 18.28
CA ILE A 12 -5.05 12.76 17.20
C ILE A 12 -6.39 12.33 16.59
N LEU A 13 -6.58 11.02 16.35
CA LEU A 13 -7.84 10.50 15.81
C LEU A 13 -9.00 10.64 16.79
N ALA A 14 -8.74 10.51 18.10
CA ALA A 14 -9.74 10.63 19.13
C ALA A 14 -10.20 12.08 19.38
N GLU A 15 -9.34 13.05 19.06
CA GLU A 15 -9.64 14.49 19.10
C GLU A 15 -10.36 14.99 17.83
N ASP A 16 -10.34 14.21 16.75
CA ASP A 16 -10.96 14.55 15.46
C ASP A 16 -12.46 14.17 15.48
N PRO A 17 -13.39 15.15 15.46
CA PRO A 17 -14.82 14.88 15.52
C PRO A 17 -15.37 14.16 14.27
N ASP A 18 -14.66 14.24 13.15
CA ASP A 18 -15.04 13.59 11.89
C ASP A 18 -14.58 12.13 11.83
N THR A 19 -13.74 11.70 12.78
CA THR A 19 -13.22 10.33 12.85
C THR A 19 -13.95 9.53 13.92
N ASP A 20 -14.81 8.60 13.47
CA ASP A 20 -15.53 7.67 14.34
C ASP A 20 -14.60 6.54 14.82
N ILE A 21 -13.76 6.81 15.82
CA ILE A 21 -12.84 5.85 16.42
C ILE A 21 -13.33 5.43 17.82
N ALA A 22 -13.16 4.13 18.14
CA ALA A 22 -13.60 3.62 19.45
C ALA A 22 -12.82 4.25 20.60
N PRO A 23 -13.49 4.73 21.66
CA PRO A 23 -12.84 5.20 22.87
C PRO A 23 -12.24 4.01 23.67
N PRO A 24 -11.40 4.26 24.68
CA PRO A 24 -10.87 3.21 25.55
C PRO A 24 -11.98 2.36 26.15
N LEU A 25 -11.74 1.06 26.29
CA LEU A 25 -12.68 0.04 26.79
C LEU A 25 -13.84 -0.30 25.83
N TYR A 26 -13.81 0.19 24.58
CA TYR A 26 -14.77 -0.13 23.53
C TYR A 26 -14.05 -0.61 22.28
N ASN A 27 -14.78 -1.36 21.43
CA ASN A 27 -14.29 -1.78 20.12
C ASN A 27 -15.32 -1.47 19.04
N LYS A 28 -14.89 -1.22 17.82
CA LYS A 28 -15.75 -1.12 16.65
C LYS A 28 -15.84 -2.47 15.97
N VAL A 29 -17.05 -3.06 15.98
CA VAL A 29 -17.31 -4.42 15.46
C VAL A 29 -18.44 -4.44 14.45
N TRP A 30 -18.48 -5.46 13.62
CA TRP A 30 -19.61 -5.73 12.73
C TRP A 30 -20.76 -6.30 13.54
N VAL A 31 -21.94 -5.68 13.44
CA VAL A 31 -23.18 -6.11 14.09
C VAL A 31 -24.24 -6.33 13.02
N SER A 32 -24.85 -7.51 13.02
CA SER A 32 -25.82 -7.90 11.98
C SER A 32 -27.26 -7.67 12.38
N TYR A 33 -27.57 -7.72 13.67
CA TYR A 33 -28.95 -7.61 14.15
C TYR A 33 -29.05 -6.88 15.49
N ALA A 34 -30.17 -6.18 15.68
CA ALA A 34 -30.56 -5.65 16.97
C ALA A 34 -31.81 -6.38 17.48
N LEU A 35 -31.76 -6.89 18.71
CA LEU A 35 -32.89 -7.49 19.41
C LEU A 35 -33.75 -6.39 20.03
N ASN A 36 -34.94 -6.12 19.49
CA ASN A 36 -35.83 -5.08 19.97
C ASN A 36 -36.69 -5.61 21.14
N LEU A 37 -36.45 -5.06 22.32
CA LEU A 37 -37.10 -5.47 23.57
C LEU A 37 -38.16 -4.49 24.00
N SER A 38 -39.24 -4.99 24.63
CA SER A 38 -40.16 -4.17 25.42
C SER A 38 -39.54 -3.77 26.77
N LEU A 39 -40.17 -2.83 27.47
CA LEU A 39 -39.81 -2.48 28.85
C LEU A 39 -39.86 -3.68 29.82
N ASP A 40 -40.77 -4.61 29.57
CA ASP A 40 -40.92 -5.83 30.36
C ASP A 40 -39.94 -6.94 29.95
N GLY A 41 -39.11 -6.70 28.94
CA GLY A 41 -38.10 -7.63 28.45
C GLY A 41 -38.64 -8.69 27.48
N ASP A 42 -39.80 -8.48 26.85
CA ASP A 42 -40.27 -9.37 25.79
C ASP A 42 -39.62 -9.00 24.45
N LEU A 43 -39.22 -10.00 23.67
CA LEU A 43 -38.65 -9.79 22.34
C LEU A 43 -39.78 -9.45 21.36
N LEU A 44 -39.85 -8.19 20.94
CA LEU A 44 -40.87 -7.67 20.03
C LEU A 44 -40.52 -7.95 18.56
N ASP A 45 -39.29 -7.69 18.17
CA ASP A 45 -38.79 -7.87 16.78
C ASP A 45 -37.26 -7.98 16.72
N ILE A 46 -36.74 -8.27 15.53
CA ILE A 46 -35.32 -8.25 15.21
C ILE A 46 -35.09 -7.29 14.03
N PHE A 47 -34.23 -6.33 14.23
CA PHE A 47 -33.85 -5.39 13.17
C PHE A 47 -32.55 -5.84 12.48
N PRO A 48 -32.61 -6.23 11.18
CA PRO A 48 -31.39 -6.40 10.39
C PRO A 48 -30.62 -5.08 10.28
N LEU A 49 -29.35 -5.09 10.66
CA LEU A 49 -28.48 -3.93 10.60
C LEU A 49 -27.58 -4.09 9.38
N VAL A 50 -28.00 -3.52 8.25
CA VAL A 50 -27.30 -3.65 6.97
C VAL A 50 -26.98 -2.28 6.37
N THR A 51 -25.80 -2.19 5.80
CA THR A 51 -25.35 -1.04 5.00
C THR A 51 -25.15 -1.52 3.56
N GLN A 52 -25.74 -0.81 2.61
CA GLN A 52 -25.57 -1.11 1.21
C GLN A 52 -24.25 -0.52 0.71
N VAL A 53 -23.36 -1.39 0.19
CA VAL A 53 -22.07 -1.02 -0.39
C VAL A 53 -22.07 -1.37 -1.87
N LYS A 54 -21.87 -0.37 -2.72
CA LYS A 54 -21.76 -0.57 -4.17
C LYS A 54 -20.33 -1.03 -4.52
N ARG A 55 -20.19 -2.25 -5.07
CA ARG A 55 -18.93 -2.77 -5.61
C ARG A 55 -19.07 -3.01 -7.12
N GLY A 56 -18.58 -2.10 -7.92
CA GLY A 56 -18.83 -2.09 -9.37
C GLY A 56 -20.33 -1.95 -9.65
N ASP A 57 -20.91 -2.88 -10.42
CA ASP A 57 -22.36 -2.90 -10.75
C ASP A 57 -23.22 -3.67 -9.74
N ARG A 58 -22.62 -4.23 -8.68
CA ARG A 58 -23.34 -5.00 -7.65
C ARG A 58 -23.48 -4.19 -6.37
N ILE A 59 -24.66 -4.28 -5.75
CA ILE A 59 -24.93 -3.78 -4.40
C ILE A 59 -24.78 -4.97 -3.46
N GLU A 60 -23.83 -4.88 -2.53
CA GLU A 60 -23.61 -5.87 -1.46
C GLU A 60 -24.17 -5.30 -0.15
N GLU A 61 -24.90 -6.12 0.59
CA GLU A 61 -25.37 -5.78 1.93
C GLU A 61 -24.36 -6.30 2.95
N ASN A 62 -23.80 -5.37 3.72
CA ASN A 62 -22.86 -5.70 4.79
C ASN A 62 -23.47 -5.34 6.15
N PRO A 63 -23.13 -6.05 7.24
CA PRO A 63 -23.46 -5.63 8.59
C PRO A 63 -23.01 -4.20 8.88
N VAL A 64 -23.62 -3.55 9.86
CA VAL A 64 -23.23 -2.21 10.31
C VAL A 64 -22.04 -2.30 11.27
N ARG A 65 -21.10 -1.37 11.19
CA ARG A 65 -20.04 -1.24 12.19
C ARG A 65 -20.50 -0.35 13.34
N MET A 66 -20.44 -0.89 14.57
CA MET A 66 -20.90 -0.19 15.77
C MET A 66 -19.80 -0.19 16.84
N ILE A 67 -19.72 0.90 17.60
CA ILE A 67 -18.89 0.99 18.80
C ILE A 67 -19.64 0.32 19.94
N VAL A 68 -19.09 -0.77 20.44
CA VAL A 68 -19.66 -1.59 21.51
C VAL A 68 -18.63 -1.81 22.62
N PRO A 69 -19.03 -2.22 23.83
CA PRO A 69 -18.09 -2.60 24.88
C PRO A 69 -17.02 -3.59 24.39
N GLU A 70 -15.80 -3.44 24.88
CA GLU A 70 -14.63 -4.18 24.40
C GLU A 70 -14.85 -5.69 24.31
N GLN A 71 -14.58 -6.24 23.13
CA GLN A 71 -14.71 -7.67 22.86
C GLN A 71 -13.46 -8.42 23.34
N ILE A 72 -13.63 -9.35 24.25
CA ILE A 72 -12.52 -10.13 24.85
C ILE A 72 -12.02 -11.17 23.84
N LYS A 73 -10.69 -11.28 23.67
CA LYS A 73 -10.09 -12.35 22.87
C LYS A 73 -10.35 -13.69 23.53
N ARG A 74 -11.10 -14.53 22.85
CA ARG A 74 -11.56 -15.83 23.37
C ARG A 74 -10.56 -16.94 23.03
N SER A 75 -10.29 -17.78 24.03
CA SER A 75 -9.51 -18.99 23.87
C SER A 75 -10.01 -20.06 24.86
N GLY A 76 -9.77 -21.34 24.54
CA GLY A 76 -10.16 -22.45 25.41
C GLY A 76 -11.59 -22.97 25.14
N ARG A 77 -11.99 -23.97 25.96
CA ARG A 77 -13.25 -24.73 25.78
C ARG A 77 -14.51 -23.97 26.25
N ARG A 78 -14.36 -23.07 27.25
CA ARG A 78 -15.45 -22.24 27.81
C ARG A 78 -15.02 -20.77 27.82
N PRO A 79 -15.01 -20.12 26.66
CA PRO A 79 -14.58 -18.72 26.61
C PRO A 79 -15.65 -17.80 27.23
N PRO A 80 -15.26 -16.69 27.91
CA PRO A 80 -16.17 -15.78 28.59
C PRO A 80 -17.12 -15.07 27.62
N ALA A 81 -18.26 -14.61 28.14
CA ALA A 81 -19.21 -13.76 27.42
C ALA A 81 -18.69 -12.33 27.28
N ASN A 82 -19.03 -11.65 26.20
CA ASN A 82 -18.85 -10.20 26.06
C ASN A 82 -20.06 -9.44 26.63
N PHE A 83 -19.87 -8.14 26.90
CA PHE A 83 -20.90 -7.31 27.50
C PHE A 83 -21.79 -6.68 26.42
N LEU A 84 -23.10 -6.91 26.48
CA LEU A 84 -24.18 -6.34 25.65
C LEU A 84 -24.10 -6.51 24.15
N CYS A 85 -22.98 -7.01 23.65
CA CYS A 85 -22.79 -7.34 22.24
C CYS A 85 -22.04 -8.65 22.11
N ASP A 86 -22.69 -9.67 21.57
CA ASP A 86 -22.09 -10.98 21.38
C ASP A 86 -22.76 -11.73 20.21
N ASN A 87 -22.25 -12.91 19.88
CA ASN A 87 -22.88 -13.72 18.86
C ASN A 87 -24.12 -14.47 19.41
N SER A 88 -24.92 -14.98 18.48
CA SER A 88 -26.17 -15.68 18.75
C SER A 88 -26.06 -16.86 19.72
N ALA A 89 -24.90 -17.57 19.76
CA ALA A 89 -24.69 -18.65 20.72
C ALA A 89 -24.71 -18.17 22.18
N TYR A 90 -24.22 -16.93 22.43
CA TYR A 90 -24.23 -16.33 23.76
C TYR A 90 -25.51 -15.58 24.06
N MET A 91 -26.03 -14.80 23.12
CA MET A 91 -27.17 -13.94 23.38
C MET A 91 -28.53 -14.67 23.31
N LEU A 92 -28.61 -15.73 22.48
CA LEU A 92 -29.86 -16.44 22.21
C LEU A 92 -29.80 -17.95 22.49
N GLY A 93 -28.60 -18.51 22.71
CA GLY A 93 -28.42 -19.96 22.84
C GLY A 93 -28.65 -20.72 21.54
N ILE A 94 -28.26 -20.15 20.38
CA ILE A 94 -28.48 -20.74 19.06
C ILE A 94 -27.17 -20.77 18.30
N SER A 95 -26.80 -21.94 17.76
CA SER A 95 -25.62 -22.09 16.92
C SER A 95 -25.76 -23.27 15.96
N GLU A 96 -25.09 -23.23 14.80
CA GLU A 96 -24.95 -24.37 13.92
C GLU A 96 -24.18 -25.53 14.59
N LYS A 97 -23.26 -25.19 15.51
CA LYS A 97 -22.45 -26.15 16.28
C LYS A 97 -23.28 -27.01 17.25
N ASP A 98 -24.52 -26.64 17.52
CA ASP A 98 -25.43 -27.46 18.32
C ASP A 98 -25.80 -28.79 17.63
N LYS A 99 -25.52 -28.93 16.32
CA LYS A 99 -25.67 -30.18 15.59
C LYS A 99 -24.67 -31.25 16.07
N ASP A 100 -23.42 -30.80 16.37
CA ASP A 100 -22.33 -31.65 16.78
C ASP A 100 -22.17 -31.72 18.31
N ASP A 101 -22.49 -30.64 19.01
CA ASP A 101 -22.44 -30.53 20.49
C ASP A 101 -23.74 -29.84 20.99
N PRO A 102 -24.77 -30.58 21.39
CA PRO A 102 -26.09 -30.02 21.81
C PRO A 102 -26.02 -29.03 22.97
N GLU A 103 -24.98 -29.11 23.80
CA GLU A 103 -24.79 -28.21 24.95
C GLU A 103 -23.93 -26.97 24.58
N TYR A 104 -23.45 -26.87 23.33
CA TYR A 104 -22.55 -25.81 22.94
C TYR A 104 -23.09 -24.41 23.19
N SER A 105 -24.27 -24.11 22.68
CA SER A 105 -24.90 -22.78 22.83
C SER A 105 -25.55 -22.59 24.17
N ASN A 106 -26.11 -23.67 24.77
CA ASN A 106 -26.73 -23.62 26.09
C ASN A 106 -25.75 -23.17 27.19
N ILE A 107 -24.55 -23.75 27.22
CA ILE A 107 -23.50 -23.35 28.16
C ILE A 107 -23.14 -21.87 27.99
N ARG A 108 -23.00 -21.39 26.75
CA ARG A 108 -22.63 -20.02 26.43
C ARG A 108 -23.73 -19.01 26.82
N PHE A 109 -24.97 -19.36 26.53
CA PHE A 109 -26.11 -18.54 26.92
C PHE A 109 -26.21 -18.39 28.45
N ASN A 110 -26.04 -19.47 29.19
CA ASN A 110 -26.03 -19.42 30.65
C ASN A 110 -24.90 -18.55 31.19
N MET A 111 -23.68 -18.66 30.62
CA MET A 111 -22.58 -17.78 30.99
C MET A 111 -22.88 -16.30 30.69
N PHE A 112 -23.50 -16.00 29.56
CA PHE A 112 -23.90 -14.64 29.17
C PHE A 112 -24.97 -14.12 30.14
N ARG A 113 -25.97 -14.94 30.43
CA ARG A 113 -27.05 -14.61 31.36
C ARG A 113 -26.54 -14.27 32.75
N GLU A 114 -25.75 -15.17 33.36
CA GLU A 114 -25.18 -14.96 34.69
C GLU A 114 -24.29 -13.70 34.75
N TYR A 115 -23.48 -13.48 33.72
CA TYR A 115 -22.63 -12.32 33.64
C TYR A 115 -23.42 -11.01 33.65
N HIS A 116 -24.50 -10.91 32.87
CA HIS A 116 -25.31 -9.72 32.76
C HIS A 116 -26.21 -9.52 33.98
N LEU A 117 -26.77 -10.59 34.56
CA LEU A 117 -27.53 -10.51 35.80
C LEU A 117 -26.69 -9.98 36.98
N ASN A 118 -25.41 -10.36 37.03
CA ASN A 118 -24.48 -9.85 38.04
C ASN A 118 -24.13 -8.37 37.85
N LEU A 119 -24.03 -7.88 36.62
CA LEU A 119 -23.65 -6.49 36.37
C LEU A 119 -24.84 -5.52 36.34
N LEU A 120 -25.97 -5.96 35.75
CA LEU A 120 -27.12 -5.11 35.49
C LEU A 120 -28.25 -5.31 36.50
N GLY A 121 -28.22 -6.41 37.27
CA GLY A 121 -29.37 -6.85 38.11
C GLY A 121 -29.84 -5.83 39.15
N ASN A 122 -28.97 -4.94 39.60
CA ASN A 122 -29.28 -3.90 40.61
C ASN A 122 -29.47 -2.50 39.98
N MET A 123 -29.48 -2.39 38.64
CA MET A 123 -29.68 -1.12 37.97
C MET A 123 -31.15 -0.77 37.81
N GLU A 124 -31.46 0.52 37.99
CA GLU A 124 -32.84 1.02 37.94
C GLU A 124 -33.24 1.57 36.56
N CYS A 125 -32.27 1.80 35.63
CA CYS A 125 -32.57 2.34 34.30
C CYS A 125 -33.41 1.34 33.48
N PRO A 126 -34.35 1.82 32.66
CA PRO A 126 -35.26 0.99 31.87
C PRO A 126 -34.56 -0.01 30.96
N GLU A 127 -33.44 0.41 30.31
CA GLU A 127 -32.67 -0.42 29.38
C GLU A 127 -32.03 -1.62 30.09
N ALA A 128 -31.48 -1.42 31.30
CA ALA A 128 -30.89 -2.52 32.07
C ALA A 128 -31.99 -3.48 32.55
N LYS A 129 -33.15 -2.96 33.03
CA LYS A 129 -34.31 -3.78 33.46
C LYS A 129 -34.85 -4.63 32.30
N ALA A 130 -34.99 -4.05 31.12
CA ALA A 130 -35.46 -4.78 29.94
C ALA A 130 -34.54 -5.97 29.59
N VAL A 131 -33.21 -5.77 29.58
CA VAL A 131 -32.25 -6.84 29.33
C VAL A 131 -32.28 -7.90 30.43
N VAL A 132 -32.30 -7.49 31.70
CA VAL A 132 -32.40 -8.42 32.84
C VAL A 132 -33.66 -9.26 32.76
N ASN A 133 -34.82 -8.66 32.48
CA ASN A 133 -36.08 -9.36 32.34
C ASN A 133 -36.07 -10.32 31.14
N PHE A 134 -35.54 -9.90 29.99
CA PHE A 134 -35.38 -10.76 28.84
C PHE A 134 -34.55 -12.00 29.18
N LEU A 135 -33.39 -11.82 29.81
CA LEU A 135 -32.49 -12.93 30.17
C LEU A 135 -33.08 -13.86 31.25
N LYS A 136 -33.97 -13.36 32.14
CA LYS A 136 -34.67 -14.18 33.12
C LYS A 136 -35.80 -15.02 32.48
N LYS A 137 -36.50 -14.46 31.48
CA LYS A 137 -37.61 -15.13 30.77
C LYS A 137 -37.12 -16.10 29.70
N SER A 138 -35.93 -15.85 29.11
CA SER A 138 -35.42 -16.61 27.96
C SER A 138 -34.79 -17.92 28.38
N GLU A 139 -35.06 -18.98 27.62
CA GLU A 139 -34.43 -20.29 27.70
C GLU A 139 -33.90 -20.68 26.32
N SER A 140 -32.67 -21.20 26.25
CA SER A 140 -32.04 -21.64 24.98
C SER A 140 -32.88 -22.70 24.25
N SER A 141 -33.55 -23.58 25.00
CA SER A 141 -34.45 -24.62 24.48
C SER A 141 -35.65 -24.08 23.70
N HIS A 142 -36.12 -22.91 24.05
CA HIS A 142 -37.31 -22.27 23.44
C HIS A 142 -36.93 -21.26 22.33
N ALA A 143 -35.69 -20.87 22.24
CA ALA A 143 -35.27 -19.84 21.30
C ALA A 143 -35.57 -20.19 19.82
N LYS A 144 -35.34 -21.43 19.40
CA LYS A 144 -35.65 -21.89 18.02
C LYS A 144 -37.14 -21.90 17.68
N LYS A 145 -38.00 -21.93 18.70
CA LYS A 145 -39.49 -21.96 18.55
C LYS A 145 -40.12 -20.57 18.71
N HIS A 146 -39.32 -19.56 19.05
CA HIS A 146 -39.82 -18.20 19.23
C HIS A 146 -40.29 -17.61 17.90
N PRO A 147 -41.52 -17.07 17.79
CA PRO A 147 -42.11 -16.64 16.51
C PRO A 147 -41.26 -15.59 15.76
N VAL A 148 -40.61 -14.70 16.50
CA VAL A 148 -39.75 -13.65 15.92
C VAL A 148 -38.41 -14.23 15.45
N LEU A 149 -37.77 -15.10 16.27
CA LEU A 149 -36.49 -15.69 15.96
C LEU A 149 -36.53 -16.68 14.79
N SER A 150 -37.67 -17.40 14.64
CA SER A 150 -37.86 -18.40 13.61
C SER A 150 -37.71 -17.84 12.18
N ARG A 151 -37.98 -16.54 11.98
CA ARG A 151 -37.86 -15.86 10.69
C ARG A 151 -36.40 -15.69 10.21
N TYR A 152 -35.43 -15.64 11.15
CA TYR A 152 -34.04 -15.38 10.91
C TYR A 152 -33.13 -16.52 11.41
N ILE A 153 -33.70 -17.71 11.60
CA ILE A 153 -32.98 -18.81 12.27
C ILE A 153 -31.72 -19.25 11.54
N ASP A 154 -31.77 -19.30 10.20
CA ASP A 154 -30.65 -19.74 9.37
C ASP A 154 -29.47 -18.79 9.47
N GLU A 155 -29.72 -17.48 9.46
CA GLU A 155 -28.70 -16.44 9.60
C GLU A 155 -28.18 -16.38 11.05
N LEU A 156 -29.04 -16.47 12.03
CA LEU A 156 -28.68 -16.43 13.45
C LEU A 156 -27.79 -17.62 13.84
N THR A 157 -28.02 -18.81 13.27
CA THR A 157 -27.19 -20.00 13.57
C THR A 157 -25.75 -19.86 13.07
N GLN A 158 -25.47 -18.96 12.11
CA GLN A 158 -24.13 -18.70 11.59
C GLN A 158 -23.21 -17.95 12.58
N GLY A 159 -23.74 -17.45 13.70
CA GLY A 159 -22.96 -16.82 14.75
C GLY A 159 -22.69 -15.32 14.54
N ASN A 160 -23.63 -14.63 13.94
CA ASN A 160 -23.63 -13.17 13.77
C ASN A 160 -23.66 -12.43 15.10
N ASN A 161 -22.98 -11.29 15.20
CA ASN A 161 -23.05 -10.43 16.39
C ASN A 161 -24.38 -9.70 16.46
N LEU A 162 -24.89 -9.62 17.67
CA LEU A 162 -26.15 -9.01 18.03
C LEU A 162 -25.93 -7.92 19.08
N VAL A 163 -26.85 -6.96 19.14
CA VAL A 163 -26.96 -5.97 20.22
C VAL A 163 -28.40 -5.90 20.73
N PHE A 164 -28.61 -5.32 21.92
CA PHE A 164 -29.96 -5.05 22.43
C PHE A 164 -30.40 -3.63 22.07
N ASN A 165 -31.62 -3.51 21.66
CA ASN A 165 -32.36 -2.25 21.49
C ASN A 165 -33.60 -2.25 22.39
N LEU A 166 -33.88 -1.12 23.04
CA LEU A 166 -35.10 -0.92 23.77
C LEU A 166 -36.07 -0.14 22.89
N ASP A 167 -37.28 -0.67 22.73
CA ASP A 167 -38.28 -0.09 21.85
C ASP A 167 -38.61 1.36 22.22
N GLY A 168 -38.53 2.26 21.22
CA GLY A 168 -38.76 3.70 21.40
C GLY A 168 -37.65 4.47 22.13
N VAL A 169 -36.55 3.80 22.58
CA VAL A 169 -35.45 4.44 23.32
C VAL A 169 -34.13 4.38 22.55
N GLY A 170 -33.73 3.20 22.06
CA GLY A 170 -32.50 3.02 21.31
C GLY A 170 -31.59 1.92 21.85
N TYR A 171 -30.33 1.92 21.44
CA TYR A 171 -29.38 0.86 21.79
C TYR A 171 -29.01 0.87 23.27
N VAL A 172 -29.17 -0.28 23.95
CA VAL A 172 -28.91 -0.43 25.38
C VAL A 172 -27.45 -0.10 25.75
N HIS A 173 -26.49 -0.48 24.92
CA HIS A 173 -25.08 -0.24 25.18
C HIS A 173 -24.66 1.24 25.04
N GLU A 174 -25.54 2.11 24.55
CA GLU A 174 -25.31 3.56 24.46
C GLU A 174 -25.76 4.32 25.72
N ASN A 175 -26.56 3.68 26.60
CA ASN A 175 -26.99 4.30 27.83
C ASN A 175 -25.81 4.67 28.75
N LEU A 176 -25.80 5.92 29.25
CA LEU A 176 -24.68 6.49 30.01
C LEU A 176 -24.47 5.80 31.37
N GLU A 177 -25.54 5.35 32.05
CA GLU A 177 -25.41 4.66 33.33
C GLU A 177 -24.80 3.26 33.13
N ILE A 178 -25.22 2.57 32.10
CA ILE A 178 -24.70 1.25 31.72
C ILE A 178 -23.21 1.37 31.29
N LYS A 179 -22.85 2.41 30.54
CA LYS A 179 -21.46 2.70 30.20
C LYS A 179 -20.58 2.89 31.45
N LYS A 180 -21.05 3.66 32.44
CA LYS A 180 -20.35 3.84 33.72
C LYS A 180 -20.12 2.52 34.46
N VAL A 181 -21.13 1.65 34.52
CA VAL A 181 -21.02 0.32 35.18
C VAL A 181 -19.98 -0.53 34.44
N TRP A 182 -19.96 -0.53 33.12
CA TRP A 182 -18.97 -1.23 32.31
C TRP A 182 -17.55 -0.72 32.59
N GLU A 183 -17.37 0.59 32.56
CA GLU A 183 -16.07 1.23 32.79
C GLU A 183 -15.56 0.95 34.21
N MET A 184 -16.40 1.04 35.23
CA MET A 184 -16.06 0.70 36.63
C MET A 184 -15.70 -0.79 36.78
N TYR A 185 -16.43 -1.67 36.14
CA TYR A 185 -16.16 -3.10 36.17
C TYR A 185 -14.81 -3.44 35.49
N ARG A 186 -14.51 -2.80 34.37
CA ARG A 186 -13.26 -3.02 33.64
C ARG A 186 -12.06 -2.43 34.38
N THR A 187 -12.17 -1.22 34.90
CA THR A 187 -11.10 -0.58 35.67
C THR A 187 -10.86 -1.29 37.00
N GLY A 188 -11.90 -1.78 37.67
CA GLY A 188 -11.75 -2.56 38.91
C GLY A 188 -11.13 -3.94 38.70
N LYS A 189 -11.16 -4.50 37.50
CA LYS A 189 -10.47 -5.75 37.12
C LYS A 189 -9.11 -5.50 36.47
N SER A 190 -8.77 -4.25 36.15
CA SER A 190 -7.49 -3.86 35.57
C SER A 190 -6.38 -4.09 36.59
N GLY A 191 -5.34 -4.84 36.22
CA GLY A 191 -4.08 -4.75 36.90
C GLY A 191 -3.71 -5.84 37.88
N TYR A 192 -3.51 -7.08 37.41
CA TYR A 192 -2.68 -8.03 38.18
C TYR A 192 -1.19 -7.61 38.28
N TYR A 193 -0.73 -6.69 37.45
CA TYR A 193 0.66 -6.22 37.45
C TYR A 193 0.75 -4.75 37.00
N THR A 194 1.29 -3.92 37.89
CA THR A 194 1.61 -2.51 37.62
C THR A 194 3.10 -2.37 37.38
N GLY A 195 3.50 -1.73 36.30
CA GLY A 195 4.90 -1.55 35.92
C GLY A 195 5.11 -0.30 35.07
N GLN A 196 6.36 0.00 34.76
CA GLN A 196 6.68 1.09 33.86
C GLN A 196 6.39 0.66 32.44
N CYS A 197 5.56 1.43 31.73
CA CYS A 197 5.23 1.21 30.34
C CYS A 197 6.38 1.63 29.42
N LEU A 198 6.80 0.77 28.50
CA LEU A 198 7.85 1.07 27.52
C LEU A 198 7.43 2.09 26.44
N VAL A 199 6.12 2.36 26.31
CA VAL A 199 5.57 3.30 25.32
C VAL A 199 5.40 4.69 25.91
N THR A 200 4.76 4.79 27.09
CA THR A 200 4.45 6.08 27.73
C THR A 200 5.51 6.53 28.73
N GLY A 201 6.29 5.59 29.29
CA GLY A 201 7.21 5.86 30.39
C GLY A 201 6.53 5.88 31.76
N GLU A 202 5.21 5.92 31.81
CA GLU A 202 4.39 6.02 33.01
C GLU A 202 4.26 4.67 33.73
N ARG A 203 3.96 4.72 35.02
CA ARG A 203 3.67 3.52 35.83
C ARG A 203 2.19 3.23 35.81
N GLU A 204 1.82 2.22 35.02
CA GLU A 204 0.41 1.89 34.71
C GLU A 204 0.19 0.37 34.78
N SER A 205 -1.08 -0.05 34.65
CA SER A 205 -1.46 -1.45 34.48
C SER A 205 -0.91 -2.00 33.16
N ILE A 206 -0.13 -3.08 33.22
CA ILE A 206 0.54 -3.70 32.08
C ILE A 206 -0.34 -4.78 31.46
N ALA A 207 -0.54 -4.67 30.14
CA ALA A 207 -1.29 -5.63 29.37
C ALA A 207 -0.55 -6.97 29.26
N ARG A 208 -1.24 -8.06 29.59
CA ARG A 208 -0.72 -9.41 29.42
C ARG A 208 -0.74 -9.87 27.95
N LEU A 209 -1.79 -9.52 27.22
CA LEU A 209 -1.98 -9.89 25.83
C LEU A 209 -2.30 -8.64 25.01
N HIS A 210 -1.76 -8.59 23.80
CA HIS A 210 -2.06 -7.53 22.86
C HIS A 210 -3.13 -7.99 21.86
N PRO A 211 -4.10 -7.13 21.52
CA PRO A 211 -5.12 -7.43 20.50
C PRO A 211 -4.50 -7.72 19.13
N SER A 212 -5.25 -8.42 18.29
CA SER A 212 -4.83 -8.76 16.94
C SER A 212 -4.94 -7.57 15.99
N ILE A 213 -3.97 -7.46 15.10
CA ILE A 213 -3.98 -6.53 13.97
C ILE A 213 -4.65 -7.24 12.79
N LYS A 214 -5.68 -6.60 12.21
CA LYS A 214 -6.49 -7.13 11.11
C LYS A 214 -6.20 -6.36 9.81
N GLY A 215 -6.52 -6.95 8.67
CA GLY A 215 -6.46 -6.26 7.38
C GLY A 215 -5.10 -6.25 6.68
N ILE A 216 -4.09 -6.98 7.18
CA ILE A 216 -2.83 -7.19 6.47
C ILE A 216 -3.06 -8.28 5.41
N ARG A 217 -2.66 -8.00 4.17
CA ARG A 217 -2.82 -8.95 3.05
C ARG A 217 -2.08 -10.25 3.33
N GLY A 218 -2.78 -11.39 3.20
CA GLY A 218 -2.21 -12.73 3.43
C GLY A 218 -2.11 -13.15 4.90
N SER A 219 -2.58 -12.35 5.86
CA SER A 219 -2.75 -12.78 7.25
C SER A 219 -4.08 -13.51 7.47
N ASN A 220 -4.21 -14.19 8.60
CA ASN A 220 -5.45 -14.84 8.99
C ASN A 220 -6.60 -13.83 9.13
N SER A 221 -7.83 -14.24 8.83
CA SER A 221 -9.04 -13.40 8.97
C SER A 221 -9.27 -12.91 10.41
N THR A 222 -8.86 -13.71 11.41
CA THR A 222 -8.90 -13.33 12.84
C THR A 222 -7.84 -12.30 13.23
N GLY A 223 -6.92 -11.97 12.31
CA GLY A 223 -5.79 -11.09 12.52
C GLY A 223 -4.52 -11.79 13.01
N ALA A 224 -3.45 -11.02 13.11
CA ALA A 224 -2.13 -11.47 13.55
C ALA A 224 -1.60 -10.56 14.67
N THR A 225 -0.70 -11.07 15.51
CA THR A 225 -0.18 -10.33 16.66
C THR A 225 1.09 -9.57 16.27
N LEU A 226 1.13 -8.26 16.55
CA LEU A 226 2.33 -7.44 16.34
C LEU A 226 3.34 -7.65 17.48
N VAL A 227 2.86 -7.66 18.73
CA VAL A 227 3.66 -7.93 19.92
C VAL A 227 3.07 -9.13 20.65
N GLY A 228 3.87 -10.16 20.88
CA GLY A 228 3.39 -11.36 21.57
C GLY A 228 4.52 -12.31 21.94
N PHE A 229 4.34 -12.99 23.06
CA PHE A 229 5.28 -13.92 23.68
C PHE A 229 4.54 -15.23 23.98
N ASN A 230 4.42 -16.10 22.98
CA ASN A 230 3.67 -17.35 23.10
C ASN A 230 4.57 -18.60 23.22
N ASP A 231 5.88 -18.41 23.31
CA ASP A 231 6.86 -19.49 23.44
C ASP A 231 7.95 -19.09 24.43
N GLN A 232 8.52 -20.05 25.16
CA GLN A 232 9.59 -19.82 26.14
C GLN A 232 10.84 -19.18 25.50
N ALA A 233 11.11 -19.47 24.24
CA ALA A 233 12.22 -18.88 23.50
C ALA A 233 12.15 -17.33 23.39
N TYR A 234 10.97 -16.75 23.59
CA TYR A 234 10.76 -15.29 23.55
C TYR A 234 10.73 -14.66 24.94
N GLU A 235 10.83 -15.45 26.00
CA GLU A 235 10.81 -14.98 27.38
C GLU A 235 12.20 -14.53 27.84
N SER A 236 12.26 -13.48 28.64
CA SER A 236 13.49 -12.88 29.16
C SER A 236 13.36 -12.55 30.64
N TYR A 237 14.49 -12.38 31.31
CA TYR A 237 14.56 -11.91 32.71
C TYR A 237 13.73 -12.76 33.69
N ASN A 238 13.72 -14.10 33.50
CA ASN A 238 12.99 -15.06 34.34
C ASN A 238 11.46 -14.82 34.42
N ARG A 239 10.88 -14.16 33.43
CA ARG A 239 9.43 -13.93 33.35
C ARG A 239 8.71 -15.08 32.64
N VAL A 240 8.96 -16.27 33.12
CA VAL A 240 8.35 -17.50 32.59
C VAL A 240 6.82 -17.40 32.62
N LYS A 241 6.18 -17.69 31.45
CA LYS A 241 4.73 -17.53 31.24
C LYS A 241 4.21 -16.10 31.44
N GLY A 242 5.11 -15.12 31.48
CA GLY A 242 4.75 -13.71 31.66
C GLY A 242 4.11 -13.05 30.45
N GLN A 243 4.20 -13.66 29.28
CA GLN A 243 3.66 -13.13 28.01
C GLN A 243 4.02 -11.65 27.80
N GLY A 244 3.05 -10.72 27.70
CA GLY A 244 3.28 -9.28 27.52
C GLY A 244 4.14 -8.62 28.60
N LEU A 245 4.29 -9.23 29.78
CA LEU A 245 5.20 -8.74 30.81
C LEU A 245 6.68 -8.78 30.39
N ASN A 246 7.03 -9.53 29.33
CA ASN A 246 8.38 -9.52 28.77
C ASN A 246 8.71 -8.24 27.99
N ALA A 247 7.68 -7.49 27.52
CA ALA A 247 7.79 -6.15 26.97
C ALA A 247 6.68 -5.27 27.56
N PRO A 248 6.81 -4.79 28.81
CA PRO A 248 5.74 -4.16 29.55
C PRO A 248 5.20 -2.94 28.82
N THR A 249 3.97 -3.06 28.36
CA THR A 249 3.21 -2.01 27.67
C THR A 249 1.88 -1.87 28.38
N SER A 250 1.49 -0.66 28.75
CA SER A 250 0.25 -0.43 29.48
C SER A 250 -0.99 -0.78 28.64
N GLU A 251 -2.07 -1.16 29.31
CA GLU A 251 -3.35 -1.45 28.66
C GLU A 251 -3.82 -0.27 27.80
N LYS A 252 -3.62 0.97 28.28
CA LYS A 252 -3.92 2.19 27.54
C LYS A 252 -3.11 2.31 26.26
N ALA A 253 -1.79 2.12 26.34
CA ALA A 253 -0.92 2.21 25.16
C ALA A 253 -1.17 1.06 24.16
N VAL A 254 -1.45 -0.15 24.67
CA VAL A 254 -1.82 -1.30 23.84
C VAL A 254 -3.11 -1.03 23.08
N PHE A 255 -4.12 -0.53 23.77
CA PHE A 255 -5.38 -0.14 23.13
C PHE A 255 -5.16 0.93 22.06
N ALA A 256 -4.45 2.01 22.39
CA ALA A 256 -4.20 3.14 21.50
C ALA A 256 -3.51 2.68 20.20
N TYR A 257 -2.37 2.00 20.28
CA TYR A 257 -1.63 1.63 19.08
C TYR A 257 -2.36 0.57 18.23
N THR A 258 -3.06 -0.38 18.86
CA THR A 258 -3.79 -1.40 18.10
C THR A 258 -5.02 -0.83 17.40
N THR A 259 -5.71 0.12 18.04
CA THR A 259 -6.86 0.81 17.46
C THR A 259 -6.44 1.69 16.29
N ALA A 260 -5.39 2.51 16.45
CA ALA A 260 -4.84 3.34 15.37
C ALA A 260 -4.38 2.49 14.18
N LEU A 261 -3.65 1.40 14.43
CA LEU A 261 -3.16 0.54 13.35
C LEU A 261 -4.30 -0.19 12.63
N ASN A 262 -5.31 -0.68 13.36
CA ASN A 262 -6.49 -1.30 12.78
C ASN A 262 -7.32 -0.29 11.97
N TYR A 263 -7.40 0.97 12.39
CA TYR A 263 -8.01 2.06 11.62
C TYR A 263 -7.25 2.30 10.30
N LEU A 264 -5.93 2.47 10.35
CA LEU A 264 -5.09 2.65 9.15
C LEU A 264 -5.22 1.48 8.15
N LEU A 265 -5.46 0.27 8.66
CA LEU A 265 -5.64 -0.94 7.86
C LEU A 265 -7.09 -1.18 7.42
N SER A 266 -8.05 -0.42 7.93
CA SER A 266 -9.47 -0.58 7.62
C SER A 266 -9.87 0.10 6.30
N SER A 267 -11.08 -0.18 5.83
CA SER A 267 -11.71 0.53 4.71
C SER A 267 -12.36 1.87 5.12
N GLU A 268 -12.36 2.19 6.41
CA GLU A 268 -12.89 3.47 6.94
C GLU A 268 -11.86 4.60 6.82
N ASN A 269 -10.58 4.24 6.72
CA ASN A 269 -9.55 5.23 6.44
C ASN A 269 -9.73 5.78 5.02
N PRO A 270 -9.94 7.09 4.84
CA PRO A 270 -10.13 7.70 3.53
C PRO A 270 -8.87 7.57 2.64
N ASN A 271 -7.71 7.41 3.25
CA ASN A 271 -6.44 7.19 2.55
C ASN A 271 -6.06 5.70 2.62
N PRO A 272 -6.39 4.91 1.58
CA PRO A 272 -6.27 3.46 1.64
C PRO A 272 -4.82 3.00 1.72
N LYS A 273 -4.61 1.92 2.47
CA LYS A 273 -3.35 1.17 2.43
C LYS A 273 -3.09 0.66 1.01
N PHE A 274 -1.83 0.54 0.64
CA PHE A 274 -1.44 -0.10 -0.62
C PHE A 274 -0.45 -1.25 -0.38
N THR A 275 -0.20 -2.04 -1.41
CA THR A 275 0.65 -3.24 -1.29
C THR A 275 1.85 -3.14 -2.23
N ILE A 276 3.05 -3.46 -1.70
CA ILE A 276 4.29 -3.57 -2.47
C ILE A 276 4.85 -4.97 -2.27
N GLY A 277 4.74 -5.83 -3.29
CA GLY A 277 5.08 -7.24 -3.15
C GLY A 277 4.17 -7.95 -2.15
N ASP A 278 4.74 -8.46 -1.05
CA ASP A 278 4.04 -9.08 0.07
C ASP A 278 3.73 -8.11 1.22
N THR A 279 4.21 -6.86 1.11
CA THR A 279 4.17 -5.88 2.18
C THR A 279 2.97 -4.95 2.05
N THR A 280 2.14 -4.90 3.08
CA THR A 280 1.06 -3.93 3.25
C THR A 280 1.64 -2.64 3.84
N VAL A 281 1.47 -1.52 3.15
CA VAL A 281 1.99 -0.21 3.56
C VAL A 281 0.85 0.65 4.09
N VAL A 282 1.06 1.19 5.30
CA VAL A 282 0.22 2.22 5.91
C VAL A 282 1.07 3.46 6.18
N TYR A 283 0.45 4.62 6.16
CA TYR A 283 1.12 5.90 6.32
C TYR A 283 0.19 6.92 7.00
N TRP A 284 0.78 7.86 7.72
CA TRP A 284 0.04 8.90 8.44
C TRP A 284 0.93 10.09 8.78
N ALA A 285 0.31 11.26 8.94
CA ALA A 285 0.94 12.45 9.48
C ALA A 285 0.69 12.58 11.00
N GLU A 286 1.54 13.29 11.70
CA GLU A 286 1.29 13.71 13.09
C GLU A 286 0.40 14.96 13.10
N SER A 287 -0.76 14.85 12.44
CA SER A 287 -1.73 15.93 12.21
C SER A 287 -3.13 15.34 12.01
N PRO A 288 -4.20 16.04 12.41
CA PRO A 288 -5.58 15.66 12.06
C PRO A 288 -5.90 15.86 10.58
N ASP A 289 -5.18 16.73 9.87
CA ASP A 289 -5.41 17.01 8.45
C ASP A 289 -4.99 15.83 7.55
N LYS A 290 -5.97 15.17 6.95
CA LYS A 290 -5.77 14.01 6.05
C LYS A 290 -5.23 14.38 4.66
N THR A 291 -5.02 15.66 4.39
CA THR A 291 -4.45 16.14 3.13
C THR A 291 -3.00 15.68 2.96
N TYR A 292 -2.24 15.52 4.04
CA TYR A 292 -0.88 14.97 4.01
C TYR A 292 -0.83 13.59 3.37
N GLU A 293 -1.69 12.68 3.84
CA GLU A 293 -1.78 11.31 3.35
C GLU A 293 -2.27 11.27 1.91
N SER A 294 -3.21 12.14 1.55
CA SER A 294 -3.74 12.24 0.18
C SER A 294 -2.67 12.72 -0.81
N VAL A 295 -1.84 13.71 -0.46
CA VAL A 295 -0.69 14.15 -1.26
C VAL A 295 0.32 13.02 -1.42
N PHE A 296 0.67 12.33 -0.34
CA PHE A 296 1.60 11.20 -0.38
C PHE A 296 1.10 10.08 -1.28
N LEU A 297 -0.16 9.68 -1.15
CA LEU A 297 -0.78 8.64 -1.98
C LEU A 297 -0.76 9.02 -3.47
N SER A 298 -1.12 10.26 -3.79
CA SER A 298 -1.13 10.78 -5.17
C SER A 298 0.24 10.70 -5.83
N LEU A 299 1.31 10.96 -5.07
CA LEU A 299 2.67 10.84 -5.54
C LEU A 299 3.11 9.38 -5.70
N MET A 300 2.73 8.50 -4.77
CA MET A 300 3.19 7.11 -4.77
C MET A 300 2.40 6.20 -5.69
N ASN A 301 1.09 6.47 -5.88
CA ASN A 301 0.20 5.67 -6.71
C ASN A 301 -0.74 6.53 -7.56
N PRO A 302 -0.23 7.24 -8.57
CA PRO A 302 -0.99 8.18 -9.37
C PRO A 302 -2.17 7.55 -10.15
N ASN A 303 -2.21 6.22 -10.29
CA ASN A 303 -3.22 5.52 -11.08
C ASN A 303 -4.47 5.09 -10.28
N GLU A 304 -4.43 5.08 -8.94
CA GLU A 304 -5.57 4.66 -8.11
C GLU A 304 -6.59 5.76 -7.81
N ILE A 305 -6.28 7.01 -8.13
CA ILE A 305 -7.15 8.16 -7.81
C ILE A 305 -8.38 8.24 -8.72
N ASP A 306 -8.42 7.53 -9.85
CA ASP A 306 -9.53 7.57 -10.82
C ASP A 306 -10.73 6.69 -10.43
N SER A 307 -10.60 5.79 -9.45
CA SER A 307 -11.68 4.93 -9.00
C SER A 307 -12.31 5.42 -7.69
N ASP A 308 -13.31 6.28 -7.74
CA ASP A 308 -14.32 6.50 -6.70
C ASP A 308 -14.03 7.47 -5.53
N GLN A 309 -12.94 8.21 -5.45
CA GLN A 309 -12.73 9.15 -4.32
C GLN A 309 -13.42 10.54 -4.47
N GLY A 310 -14.32 10.70 -5.42
CA GLY A 310 -15.16 11.90 -5.54
C GLY A 310 -16.28 12.03 -4.52
N LYS A 311 -16.47 11.07 -3.61
CA LYS A 311 -17.68 10.99 -2.75
C LYS A 311 -17.46 11.12 -1.24
N GLY A 312 -16.24 11.31 -0.77
CA GLY A 312 -15.92 11.18 0.66
C GLY A 312 -15.52 12.44 1.43
N SER A 313 -15.35 13.60 0.83
CA SER A 313 -15.03 14.79 1.62
C SER A 313 -16.02 15.92 1.38
N SER A 314 -17.05 15.98 2.21
CA SER A 314 -18.01 17.08 2.24
C SER A 314 -17.47 18.40 2.84
N GLY A 315 -16.16 18.48 3.14
CA GLY A 315 -15.58 19.61 3.87
C GLY A 315 -14.71 20.58 3.07
N ASN A 316 -14.04 20.17 1.99
CA ASN A 316 -13.11 21.10 1.32
C ASN A 316 -13.04 20.89 -0.20
N HIS A 317 -14.01 21.44 -0.93
CA HIS A 317 -14.03 21.43 -2.41
C HIS A 317 -12.76 21.99 -3.07
N ARG A 318 -12.02 22.85 -2.36
CA ARG A 318 -10.78 23.47 -2.85
C ARG A 318 -9.61 22.48 -2.79
N ALA A 319 -9.46 21.76 -1.69
CA ALA A 319 -8.41 20.72 -1.52
C ALA A 319 -8.61 19.56 -2.51
N GLY A 320 -9.85 19.06 -2.67
CA GLY A 320 -10.15 17.99 -3.62
C GLY A 320 -9.87 18.38 -5.08
N ARG A 321 -10.21 19.62 -5.48
CA ARG A 321 -9.89 20.14 -6.82
C ARG A 321 -8.37 20.24 -7.01
N ARG A 322 -7.65 20.73 -6.00
CA ARG A 322 -6.19 20.86 -6.03
C ARG A 322 -5.51 19.50 -6.12
N MET A 323 -5.99 18.51 -5.39
CA MET A 323 -5.49 17.13 -5.46
C MET A 323 -5.66 16.51 -6.86
N LYS A 324 -6.79 16.78 -7.50
CA LYS A 324 -7.03 16.36 -8.89
C LYS A 324 -6.03 17.02 -9.85
N GLU A 325 -5.82 18.32 -9.76
CA GLU A 325 -4.82 19.05 -10.57
C GLU A 325 -3.41 18.49 -10.37
N ILE A 326 -3.02 18.17 -9.13
CA ILE A 326 -1.73 17.55 -8.81
C ILE A 326 -1.66 16.16 -9.45
N SER A 327 -2.69 15.36 -9.31
CA SER A 327 -2.77 14.02 -9.92
C SER A 327 -2.65 14.08 -11.44
N ASP A 328 -3.37 14.98 -12.10
CA ASP A 328 -3.35 15.15 -13.56
C ASP A 328 -1.97 15.59 -14.04
N LYS A 329 -1.30 16.52 -13.35
CA LYS A 329 0.09 16.89 -13.63
C LYS A 329 1.08 15.73 -13.40
N ILE A 330 0.87 14.92 -12.36
CA ILE A 330 1.66 13.71 -12.12
C ILE A 330 1.48 12.74 -13.29
N LYS A 331 0.25 12.50 -13.72
CA LYS A 331 -0.07 11.60 -14.84
C LYS A 331 0.52 12.10 -16.17
N SER A 332 0.42 13.40 -16.45
CA SER A 332 0.95 14.01 -17.67
C SER A 332 2.49 14.14 -17.69
N GLY A 333 3.19 13.80 -16.61
CA GLY A 333 4.64 13.95 -16.51
C GLY A 333 5.12 15.41 -16.46
N SER A 334 4.21 16.37 -16.28
CA SER A 334 4.55 17.79 -16.18
C SER A 334 5.51 18.03 -15.00
N PRO A 335 6.46 18.99 -15.10
CA PRO A 335 7.32 19.35 -14.00
C PRO A 335 6.48 19.76 -12.77
N ILE A 336 6.80 19.17 -11.63
CA ILE A 336 6.19 19.54 -10.35
C ILE A 336 7.34 19.77 -9.38
N ASP A 337 7.36 20.96 -8.80
CA ASP A 337 8.20 21.28 -7.67
C ASP A 337 7.41 21.20 -6.35
N LYS A 338 8.13 21.30 -5.25
CA LYS A 338 7.54 21.27 -3.91
C LYS A 338 6.61 22.46 -3.68
N GLU A 339 6.99 23.64 -4.13
CA GLU A 339 6.21 24.88 -3.96
C GLU A 339 4.87 24.77 -4.66
N TYR A 340 4.85 24.24 -5.89
CA TYR A 340 3.62 23.96 -6.60
C TYR A 340 2.74 22.93 -5.87
N LEU A 341 3.32 21.84 -5.34
CA LEU A 341 2.56 20.81 -4.61
C LEU A 341 1.88 21.38 -3.38
N LEU A 342 2.59 22.20 -2.60
CA LEU A 342 2.12 22.71 -1.33
C LEU A 342 1.34 24.02 -1.48
N SER A 343 1.46 24.71 -2.64
CA SER A 343 0.73 25.95 -2.90
C SER A 343 -0.79 25.73 -2.83
N GLY A 344 -1.47 26.51 -2.00
CA GLY A 344 -2.92 26.44 -1.80
C GLY A 344 -3.38 25.26 -0.90
N LEU A 345 -2.44 24.53 -0.32
CA LEU A 345 -2.65 23.58 0.77
C LEU A 345 -2.00 24.21 2.01
N ASP A 346 -2.77 24.43 3.07
CA ASP A 346 -2.26 24.99 4.34
C ASP A 346 -1.61 23.88 5.17
N LEU A 347 -0.47 23.37 4.69
CA LEU A 347 0.25 22.25 5.29
C LEU A 347 1.56 22.74 5.92
N ASP A 348 1.77 22.40 7.20
CA ASP A 348 3.07 22.60 7.84
C ASP A 348 4.10 21.56 7.33
N GLU A 349 5.11 22.06 6.65
CA GLU A 349 6.20 21.26 6.09
C GLU A 349 7.02 20.49 7.14
N ASN A 350 6.99 20.94 8.39
CA ASN A 350 7.71 20.34 9.52
C ASN A 350 6.91 19.24 10.23
N THR A 351 5.68 18.99 9.81
CA THR A 351 4.88 17.89 10.34
C THR A 351 5.61 16.56 10.14
N ARG A 352 5.70 15.76 11.20
CA ARG A 352 6.25 14.41 11.10
C ARG A 352 5.32 13.52 10.30
N PHE A 353 5.91 12.78 9.39
CA PHE A 353 5.21 11.82 8.55
C PHE A 353 5.80 10.43 8.72
N TYR A 354 4.95 9.44 8.75
CA TYR A 354 5.28 8.05 9.07
C TYR A 354 4.86 7.14 7.92
N VAL A 355 5.71 6.17 7.60
CA VAL A 355 5.41 5.11 6.63
C VAL A 355 5.83 3.78 7.22
N LEU A 356 4.88 2.84 7.36
CA LEU A 356 5.08 1.55 7.99
C LEU A 356 4.72 0.42 7.02
N GLY A 357 5.67 -0.47 6.77
CA GLY A 357 5.49 -1.68 5.97
C GLY A 357 5.34 -2.92 6.84
N LEU A 358 4.23 -3.64 6.65
CA LEU A 358 3.86 -4.82 7.40
C LEU A 358 3.66 -6.02 6.47
N ALA A 359 4.19 -7.18 6.85
CA ALA A 359 3.98 -8.43 6.11
C ALA A 359 3.46 -9.53 7.03
N PRO A 360 2.69 -10.49 6.50
CA PRO A 360 2.23 -11.63 7.26
C PRO A 360 3.40 -12.57 7.59
N ASN A 361 3.39 -13.11 8.80
CA ASN A 361 4.32 -14.15 9.24
C ASN A 361 3.56 -15.16 10.13
N ALA A 362 2.85 -16.09 9.49
CA ALA A 362 1.92 -17.00 10.15
C ALA A 362 0.91 -16.25 11.06
N ALA A 363 0.89 -16.53 12.36
CA ALA A 363 0.02 -15.86 13.34
C ALA A 363 0.57 -14.50 13.82
N ARG A 364 1.69 -14.03 13.26
CA ARG A 364 2.37 -12.80 13.66
C ARG A 364 2.45 -11.79 12.51
N VAL A 365 2.75 -10.54 12.86
CA VAL A 365 3.07 -9.46 11.91
C VAL A 365 4.58 -9.23 11.92
N SER A 366 5.17 -9.23 10.73
CA SER A 366 6.57 -8.81 10.52
C SER A 366 6.60 -7.35 10.09
N VAL A 367 7.38 -6.54 10.79
CA VAL A 367 7.69 -5.17 10.35
C VAL A 367 8.80 -5.25 9.32
N ARG A 368 8.52 -4.84 8.08
CA ARG A 368 9.50 -4.80 6.99
C ARG A 368 10.34 -3.53 7.02
N PHE A 369 9.69 -2.42 7.29
CA PHE A 369 10.34 -1.11 7.43
C PHE A 369 9.47 -0.14 8.23
N PHE A 370 10.11 0.87 8.78
CA PHE A 370 9.46 2.01 9.42
C PHE A 370 10.26 3.27 9.14
N HIS A 371 9.70 4.18 8.37
CA HIS A 371 10.29 5.46 8.04
C HIS A 371 9.60 6.57 8.80
N VAL A 372 10.41 7.47 9.36
CA VAL A 372 9.94 8.66 10.07
C VAL A 372 10.80 9.83 9.62
N THR A 373 10.17 10.85 9.08
CA THR A 373 10.85 12.11 8.75
C THR A 373 9.84 13.24 8.61
N LEU A 374 10.32 14.46 8.35
CA LEU A 374 9.46 15.59 8.04
C LEU A 374 8.76 15.39 6.70
N PHE A 375 7.51 15.81 6.60
CA PHE A 375 6.71 15.67 5.38
C PHE A 375 7.41 16.29 4.16
N SER A 376 7.96 17.49 4.32
CA SER A 376 8.72 18.16 3.26
C SER A 376 9.88 17.33 2.71
N LYS A 377 10.56 16.56 3.59
CA LYS A 377 11.67 15.69 3.19
C LYS A 377 11.20 14.50 2.36
N PHE A 378 10.09 13.85 2.74
CA PHE A 378 9.49 12.78 1.91
C PHE A 378 9.14 13.30 0.51
N ILE A 379 8.44 14.44 0.45
CA ILE A 379 8.05 15.05 -0.82
C ILE A 379 9.28 15.31 -1.69
N ASN A 380 10.32 15.93 -1.13
CA ASN A 380 11.54 16.21 -1.86
C ASN A 380 12.22 14.94 -2.41
N GLN A 381 12.23 13.83 -1.65
CA GLN A 381 12.83 12.57 -2.11
C GLN A 381 12.01 11.90 -3.21
N ILE A 382 10.69 11.92 -3.10
CA ILE A 382 9.80 11.37 -4.14
C ILE A 382 9.92 12.21 -5.43
N LEU A 383 9.95 13.53 -5.32
CA LEU A 383 10.15 14.41 -6.48
C LEU A 383 11.55 14.22 -7.11
N ALA A 384 12.57 14.01 -6.28
CA ALA A 384 13.93 13.67 -6.77
C ALA A 384 13.93 12.35 -7.53
N HIS A 385 13.20 11.32 -7.05
CA HIS A 385 13.02 10.07 -7.78
C HIS A 385 12.42 10.30 -9.18
N TYR A 386 11.34 11.07 -9.28
CA TYR A 386 10.72 11.35 -10.57
C TYR A 386 11.65 12.15 -11.50
N ARG A 387 12.39 13.10 -10.96
CA ARG A 387 13.40 13.89 -11.69
C ARG A 387 14.56 13.01 -12.18
N ASP A 388 15.06 12.12 -11.32
CA ASP A 388 16.12 11.17 -11.69
C ASP A 388 15.66 10.23 -12.82
N MET A 389 14.38 9.82 -12.83
CA MET A 389 13.79 8.95 -13.86
C MET A 389 13.38 9.66 -15.14
N SER A 390 13.25 11.00 -15.13
CA SER A 390 12.76 11.77 -16.28
C SER A 390 13.63 11.54 -17.51
N ILE A 391 13.05 11.08 -18.61
CA ILE A 391 13.74 10.79 -19.88
C ILE A 391 12.81 11.16 -21.04
N ALA A 392 13.38 11.50 -22.19
CA ALA A 392 12.62 11.82 -23.41
C ALA A 392 11.60 10.72 -23.74
N GLN A 393 10.37 11.13 -24.00
CA GLN A 393 9.26 10.25 -24.36
C GLN A 393 8.48 10.87 -25.50
N ASP A 394 7.76 10.04 -26.26
CA ASP A 394 6.83 10.52 -27.28
C ASP A 394 5.66 11.27 -26.60
N HIS A 395 5.20 12.36 -27.19
CA HIS A 395 4.28 13.34 -26.58
C HIS A 395 3.00 12.73 -25.94
N ASP A 396 2.56 11.55 -26.39
CA ASP A 396 1.38 10.86 -25.84
C ASP A 396 1.68 9.99 -24.61
N GLN A 397 2.93 9.92 -24.10
CA GLN A 397 3.33 8.95 -23.08
C GLN A 397 4.09 9.52 -21.88
N ASN A 398 3.96 10.80 -21.56
CA ASN A 398 4.57 11.40 -20.37
C ASN A 398 3.96 10.82 -19.06
N ARG A 399 4.05 9.49 -18.89
CA ARG A 399 3.51 8.80 -17.72
C ARG A 399 4.55 8.73 -16.62
N ARG A 400 4.18 9.18 -15.43
CA ARG A 400 4.89 8.82 -14.21
C ARG A 400 4.49 7.41 -13.81
N TYR A 401 5.46 6.68 -13.28
CA TYR A 401 5.30 5.25 -13.06
C TYR A 401 5.19 4.96 -11.57
N SER A 402 4.14 4.27 -11.17
CA SER A 402 4.02 3.74 -9.80
C SER A 402 5.16 2.76 -9.51
N VAL A 403 5.45 2.55 -8.23
CA VAL A 403 6.44 1.53 -7.80
C VAL A 403 6.10 0.16 -8.36
N TYR A 404 4.81 -0.18 -8.44
CA TYR A 404 4.35 -1.43 -9.05
C TYR A 404 4.76 -1.54 -10.53
N THR A 405 4.51 -0.50 -11.32
CA THR A 405 4.89 -0.47 -12.75
C THR A 405 6.40 -0.62 -12.94
N ILE A 406 7.19 0.06 -12.10
CA ILE A 406 8.65 -0.04 -12.09
C ILE A 406 9.09 -1.49 -11.85
N LEU A 407 8.53 -2.14 -10.86
CA LEU A 407 8.87 -3.52 -10.50
C LEU A 407 8.44 -4.53 -11.57
N GLN A 408 7.34 -4.29 -12.29
CA GLN A 408 6.92 -5.14 -13.40
C GLN A 408 7.94 -5.18 -14.55
N GLU A 409 8.79 -4.17 -14.70
CA GLU A 409 9.87 -4.19 -15.69
C GLU A 409 11.04 -5.12 -15.32
N THR A 410 11.07 -5.66 -14.10
CA THR A 410 12.08 -6.63 -13.65
C THR A 410 11.70 -8.08 -13.91
N VAL A 411 10.45 -8.35 -14.29
CA VAL A 411 9.94 -9.71 -14.52
C VAL A 411 9.52 -9.92 -15.97
N SER A 412 9.43 -11.18 -16.38
CA SER A 412 8.99 -11.53 -17.74
C SER A 412 7.48 -11.36 -17.89
N LYS A 413 7.06 -10.56 -18.84
CA LYS A 413 5.63 -10.38 -19.20
C LYS A 413 5.03 -11.59 -19.96
N LYS A 414 5.86 -12.54 -20.38
CA LYS A 414 5.43 -13.78 -21.06
C LYS A 414 4.92 -14.86 -20.11
N ILE A 415 5.21 -14.70 -18.81
CA ILE A 415 4.82 -15.66 -17.75
C ILE A 415 3.83 -14.92 -16.85
N SER A 416 2.55 -15.29 -16.92
CA SER A 416 1.44 -14.62 -16.25
C SER A 416 1.58 -14.57 -14.71
N ASP A 417 2.17 -15.61 -14.11
CA ASP A 417 2.21 -15.78 -12.66
C ASP A 417 3.51 -15.26 -12.01
N LYS A 418 4.38 -14.63 -12.80
CA LYS A 418 5.65 -14.15 -12.29
C LYS A 418 5.51 -12.79 -11.62
N THR A 419 5.60 -12.76 -10.31
CA THR A 419 5.56 -11.54 -9.50
C THR A 419 6.98 -11.01 -9.22
N PRO A 420 7.15 -9.68 -9.09
CA PRO A 420 8.41 -9.10 -8.65
C PRO A 420 8.83 -9.62 -7.28
N SER A 421 10.15 -9.71 -7.04
CA SER A 421 10.66 -10.12 -5.73
C SER A 421 10.21 -9.16 -4.64
N PRO A 422 9.55 -9.64 -3.56
CA PRO A 422 9.13 -8.78 -2.44
C PRO A 422 10.30 -8.05 -1.77
N LEU A 423 11.46 -8.71 -1.68
CA LEU A 423 12.68 -8.11 -1.12
C LEU A 423 13.18 -6.93 -1.97
N MET A 424 13.20 -7.10 -3.29
CA MET A 424 13.56 -6.02 -4.21
C MET A 424 12.54 -4.87 -4.15
N ALA A 425 11.26 -5.21 -4.06
CA ALA A 425 10.18 -4.24 -3.96
C ALA A 425 10.34 -3.33 -2.73
N GLY A 426 10.60 -3.92 -1.57
CA GLY A 426 10.88 -3.19 -0.33
C GLY A 426 12.13 -2.30 -0.45
N ALA A 427 13.23 -2.82 -1.02
CA ALA A 427 14.47 -2.07 -1.18
C ALA A 427 14.33 -0.87 -2.15
N VAL A 428 13.61 -1.04 -3.27
CA VAL A 428 13.32 0.06 -4.21
C VAL A 428 12.46 1.13 -3.55
N PHE A 429 11.42 0.71 -2.84
CA PHE A 429 10.54 1.64 -2.13
C PHE A 429 11.30 2.44 -1.07
N HIS A 430 12.15 1.78 -0.30
CA HIS A 430 13.05 2.42 0.65
C HIS A 430 13.91 3.50 -0.02
N SER A 431 14.56 3.14 -1.14
CA SER A 431 15.40 4.09 -1.89
C SER A 431 14.62 5.30 -2.42
N ILE A 432 13.33 5.14 -2.73
CA ILE A 432 12.48 6.27 -3.13
C ILE A 432 12.22 7.20 -1.95
N LEU A 433 11.90 6.64 -0.78
CA LEU A 433 11.51 7.43 0.39
C LEU A 433 12.68 8.16 1.06
N ASP A 434 13.88 7.60 1.06
CA ASP A 434 15.05 8.17 1.75
C ASP A 434 16.09 8.79 0.81
N GLY A 435 15.93 8.60 -0.53
CA GLY A 435 16.85 9.14 -1.53
C GLY A 435 18.18 8.37 -1.64
N SER A 436 18.29 7.19 -1.00
CA SER A 436 19.47 6.34 -1.10
C SER A 436 19.67 5.76 -2.51
N PRO A 437 20.85 5.22 -2.84
CA PRO A 437 21.08 4.51 -4.09
C PRO A 437 20.10 3.35 -4.26
N TYR A 438 19.64 3.12 -5.50
CA TYR A 438 18.80 1.96 -5.79
C TYR A 438 19.58 0.65 -5.62
N PRO A 439 18.89 -0.45 -5.23
CA PRO A 439 19.56 -1.74 -5.09
C PRO A 439 20.18 -2.20 -6.39
N VAL A 440 21.40 -2.72 -6.32
CA VAL A 440 22.13 -3.25 -7.49
C VAL A 440 21.33 -4.36 -8.18
N ALA A 441 20.56 -5.13 -7.41
CA ALA A 441 19.68 -6.18 -7.92
C ALA A 441 18.63 -5.66 -8.92
N LEU A 442 18.11 -4.44 -8.73
CA LEU A 442 17.21 -3.78 -9.67
C LEU A 442 17.89 -3.58 -11.01
N PHE A 443 19.09 -3.02 -11.00
CA PHE A 443 19.86 -2.73 -12.21
C PHE A 443 20.21 -4.02 -12.98
N TYR A 444 20.69 -5.06 -12.27
CA TYR A 444 20.92 -6.39 -12.85
C TYR A 444 19.67 -6.98 -13.49
N ALA A 445 18.53 -6.88 -12.81
CA ALA A 445 17.27 -7.39 -13.33
C ALA A 445 16.86 -6.68 -14.62
N LEU A 446 17.00 -5.34 -14.68
CA LEU A 446 16.69 -4.55 -15.88
C LEU A 446 17.60 -4.93 -17.07
N ILE A 447 18.92 -4.99 -16.87
CA ILE A 447 19.85 -5.38 -17.93
C ILE A 447 19.57 -6.81 -18.42
N ASN A 448 19.29 -7.74 -17.50
CA ASN A 448 18.95 -9.12 -17.87
C ASN A 448 17.61 -9.20 -18.63
N ARG A 449 16.63 -8.37 -18.27
CA ARG A 449 15.36 -8.29 -19.05
C ARG A 449 15.61 -7.73 -20.44
N ILE A 450 16.40 -6.66 -20.57
CA ILE A 450 16.79 -6.09 -21.86
C ILE A 450 17.50 -7.13 -22.74
N ARG A 451 18.33 -8.00 -22.16
CA ARG A 451 19.00 -9.08 -22.91
C ARG A 451 18.04 -10.19 -23.36
N ALA A 452 17.08 -10.55 -22.51
CA ALA A 452 16.21 -11.71 -22.72
C ALA A 452 14.91 -11.41 -23.47
N ASP A 453 14.37 -10.19 -23.35
CA ASP A 453 13.10 -9.82 -23.98
C ASP A 453 13.27 -9.56 -25.48
N ILE A 454 12.22 -9.87 -26.22
CA ILE A 454 12.03 -9.54 -27.64
C ILE A 454 10.78 -8.67 -27.73
N ASP A 455 10.80 -7.71 -28.65
CA ASP A 455 9.64 -6.85 -28.88
C ASP A 455 8.44 -7.69 -29.30
N ASP A 456 7.34 -7.54 -28.58
CA ASP A 456 6.07 -8.23 -28.85
C ASP A 456 4.91 -7.25 -28.72
N PRO A 457 4.38 -6.76 -29.85
CA PRO A 457 3.24 -5.83 -29.83
C PRO A 457 1.97 -6.42 -29.21
N LYS A 458 1.74 -7.74 -29.32
CA LYS A 458 0.57 -8.40 -28.77
C LYS A 458 0.59 -8.41 -27.23
N LEU A 459 1.76 -8.66 -26.66
CA LEU A 459 1.99 -8.65 -25.22
C LEU A 459 2.39 -7.25 -24.68
N ARG A 460 2.46 -6.24 -25.57
CA ARG A 460 2.96 -4.89 -25.25
C ARG A 460 4.34 -4.92 -24.58
N VAL A 461 5.17 -5.86 -24.99
CA VAL A 461 6.56 -5.97 -24.52
C VAL A 461 7.43 -5.17 -25.45
N GLN A 462 8.19 -4.24 -24.89
CA GLN A 462 9.29 -3.56 -25.57
C GLN A 462 10.58 -3.89 -24.82
N LYS A 463 11.60 -4.35 -25.56
CA LYS A 463 12.92 -4.69 -25.02
C LYS A 463 13.54 -3.50 -24.28
N ILE A 464 13.45 -2.33 -24.89
CA ILE A 464 13.91 -1.06 -24.33
C ILE A 464 12.75 -0.07 -24.41
N ASN A 465 12.27 0.37 -23.25
CA ASN A 465 11.18 1.34 -23.11
C ASN A 465 11.62 2.48 -22.17
N ALA A 466 10.78 3.52 -22.07
CA ALA A 466 11.04 4.69 -21.24
C ALA A 466 11.26 4.35 -19.75
N VAL A 467 10.50 3.37 -19.21
CA VAL A 467 10.63 2.97 -17.80
C VAL A 467 12.01 2.35 -17.53
N ARG A 468 12.43 1.41 -18.38
CA ARG A 468 13.74 0.75 -18.25
C ARG A 468 14.89 1.75 -18.43
N ALA A 469 14.82 2.60 -19.45
CA ALA A 469 15.81 3.62 -19.68
C ALA A 469 15.87 4.65 -18.56
N GLY A 470 14.71 5.14 -18.10
CA GLY A 470 14.61 6.07 -16.96
C GLY A 470 15.16 5.49 -15.65
N LEU A 471 14.88 4.21 -15.37
CA LEU A 471 15.42 3.53 -14.18
C LEU A 471 16.93 3.32 -14.25
N ILE A 472 17.46 2.97 -15.42
CA ILE A 472 18.92 2.86 -15.65
C ILE A 472 19.57 4.22 -15.38
N LYS A 473 19.00 5.30 -15.94
CA LYS A 473 19.48 6.67 -15.72
C LYS A 473 19.43 7.03 -14.22
N ALA A 474 18.29 6.82 -13.56
CA ALA A 474 18.12 7.12 -12.15
C ALA A 474 19.08 6.33 -11.24
N TYR A 475 19.32 5.05 -11.54
CA TYR A 475 20.30 4.22 -10.84
C TYR A 475 21.71 4.83 -10.96
N LEU A 476 22.15 5.16 -12.17
CA LEU A 476 23.47 5.73 -12.42
C LEU A 476 23.63 7.11 -11.78
N ILE A 477 22.60 7.99 -11.86
CA ILE A 477 22.59 9.29 -11.18
C ILE A 477 22.84 9.11 -9.68
N ARG A 478 22.11 8.23 -9.02
CA ARG A 478 22.24 8.04 -7.56
C ARG A 478 23.55 7.35 -7.18
N LYS A 479 24.01 6.39 -8.00
CA LYS A 479 25.29 5.71 -7.79
C LYS A 479 26.47 6.67 -7.85
N TYR A 480 26.45 7.59 -8.81
CA TYR A 480 27.56 8.50 -9.09
C TYR A 480 27.35 9.94 -8.58
N ARG A 481 26.29 10.18 -7.79
CA ARG A 481 25.91 11.53 -7.32
C ARG A 481 27.06 12.30 -6.66
N ASN A 482 27.90 11.62 -5.89
CA ASN A 482 28.99 12.24 -5.11
C ASN A 482 30.36 12.04 -5.77
N GLN A 483 30.41 11.59 -7.02
CA GLN A 483 31.64 11.36 -7.77
C GLN A 483 31.73 12.35 -8.92
N ASN A 484 32.90 12.99 -9.05
CA ASN A 484 33.14 13.89 -10.15
C ASN A 484 33.62 13.08 -11.39
N LEU A 485 32.66 12.58 -12.16
CA LEU A 485 32.89 11.78 -13.37
C LEU A 485 32.19 12.44 -14.58
N PRO A 486 32.81 13.50 -15.18
CA PRO A 486 32.19 14.29 -16.25
C PRO A 486 31.64 13.45 -17.40
N LYS A 487 32.42 12.46 -17.87
CA LYS A 487 32.00 11.55 -18.96
C LYS A 487 30.79 10.66 -18.66
N ILE A 488 30.49 10.44 -17.39
CA ILE A 488 29.27 9.74 -17.00
C ILE A 488 28.12 10.74 -16.83
N GLN A 489 28.39 11.88 -16.23
CA GLN A 489 27.39 12.92 -15.98
C GLN A 489 26.80 13.48 -17.28
N GLU A 490 27.61 13.65 -18.33
CA GLU A 490 27.21 14.18 -19.65
C GLU A 490 26.13 13.33 -20.35
N VAL A 491 26.01 12.03 -20.01
CA VAL A 491 25.05 11.10 -20.61
C VAL A 491 23.79 10.86 -19.75
N LEU A 492 23.80 11.32 -18.50
CA LEU A 492 22.68 11.17 -17.55
C LEU A 492 21.68 12.33 -17.64
N VAL A 493 21.36 12.72 -18.86
CA VAL A 493 20.47 13.82 -19.21
C VAL A 493 19.09 13.31 -19.67
N MET A 494 18.15 14.22 -19.87
CA MET A 494 16.79 13.87 -20.28
C MET A 494 16.72 13.51 -21.77
N ASN A 495 17.41 14.27 -22.62
CA ASN A 495 17.37 14.18 -24.07
C ASN A 495 18.70 13.68 -24.63
N LEU A 496 18.76 13.50 -25.95
CA LEU A 496 19.98 13.16 -26.65
C LEU A 496 21.06 14.22 -26.38
N ASN A 497 22.25 13.79 -25.94
CA ASN A 497 23.46 14.62 -25.95
C ASN A 497 24.27 14.30 -27.20
N GLU A 498 24.23 15.21 -28.17
CA GLU A 498 24.89 15.03 -29.44
C GLU A 498 26.42 15.20 -29.32
N GLU A 499 26.89 15.94 -28.32
CA GLU A 499 28.32 16.26 -28.11
C GLU A 499 29.05 15.27 -27.19
N SER A 500 28.34 14.30 -26.64
CA SER A 500 28.93 13.32 -25.71
C SER A 500 30.07 12.56 -26.35
N THR A 501 31.17 12.40 -25.60
CA THR A 501 32.37 11.63 -26.00
C THR A 501 32.45 10.27 -25.29
N ASN A 502 31.43 9.89 -24.53
CA ASN A 502 31.38 8.61 -23.82
C ASN A 502 31.25 7.45 -24.82
N LYS A 503 32.25 6.57 -24.88
CA LYS A 503 32.30 5.47 -25.86
C LYS A 503 31.08 4.56 -25.83
N ALA A 504 30.62 4.15 -24.64
CA ALA A 504 29.46 3.27 -24.51
C ALA A 504 28.18 3.94 -25.01
N TYR A 505 28.02 5.23 -24.73
CA TYR A 505 26.91 6.03 -25.22
C TYR A 505 26.92 6.19 -26.74
N LEU A 506 28.07 6.53 -27.31
CA LEU A 506 28.24 6.65 -28.76
C LEU A 506 27.96 5.34 -29.50
N LEU A 507 28.42 4.20 -28.97
CA LEU A 507 28.09 2.88 -29.53
C LEU A 507 26.59 2.58 -29.48
N GLY A 508 25.91 2.98 -28.40
CA GLY A 508 24.44 2.88 -28.30
C GLY A 508 23.75 3.73 -29.38
N ARG A 509 24.20 4.97 -29.60
CA ARG A 509 23.74 5.87 -30.67
C ARG A 509 23.90 5.25 -32.04
N LEU A 510 25.13 4.78 -32.36
CA LEU A 510 25.44 4.09 -33.63
C LEU A 510 24.51 2.91 -33.88
N PHE A 511 24.28 2.10 -32.86
CA PHE A 511 23.37 0.95 -32.99
C PHE A 511 21.96 1.37 -33.36
N ALA A 512 21.40 2.44 -32.76
CA ALA A 512 20.07 2.96 -33.08
C ALA A 512 19.99 3.49 -34.54
N ILE A 513 21.02 4.17 -35.02
CA ILE A 513 21.10 4.69 -36.41
C ILE A 513 21.14 3.52 -37.40
N MET A 514 21.96 2.51 -37.15
CA MET A 514 22.06 1.32 -38.00
C MET A 514 20.75 0.50 -38.03
N GLU A 515 20.04 0.42 -36.90
CA GLU A 515 18.69 -0.20 -36.87
C GLU A 515 17.71 0.59 -37.73
N LYS A 516 17.72 1.92 -37.63
CA LYS A 516 16.87 2.79 -38.46
C LYS A 516 17.17 2.63 -39.93
N ALA A 517 18.43 2.60 -40.34
CA ALA A 517 18.83 2.35 -41.71
C ALA A 517 18.31 1.01 -42.26
N GLN A 518 18.33 -0.04 -41.44
CA GLN A 518 17.72 -1.34 -41.78
C GLN A 518 16.21 -1.24 -42.00
N GLN A 519 15.53 -0.52 -41.14
CA GLN A 519 14.06 -0.34 -41.24
C GLN A 519 13.69 0.49 -42.48
N ASP A 520 14.44 1.54 -42.77
CA ASP A 520 14.21 2.40 -43.93
C ASP A 520 14.50 1.66 -45.26
N ALA A 521 15.47 0.77 -45.27
CA ALA A 521 15.77 -0.09 -46.43
C ALA A 521 14.65 -1.13 -46.71
N ALA A 522 13.88 -1.50 -45.70
CA ALA A 522 12.78 -2.45 -45.84
C ALA A 522 11.45 -1.77 -46.15
N ALA A 523 11.33 -0.45 -45.97
CA ALA A 523 10.09 0.28 -46.14
C ALA A 523 9.54 0.14 -47.59
N PRO A 524 8.21 0.00 -47.76
CA PRO A 524 7.12 0.07 -46.78
C PRO A 524 6.86 -1.23 -46.00
N SER A 525 7.60 -2.30 -46.28
CA SER A 525 7.43 -3.60 -45.61
C SER A 525 7.93 -3.53 -44.15
N LYS A 526 7.22 -4.22 -43.24
CA LYS A 526 7.69 -4.38 -41.84
C LYS A 526 8.60 -5.60 -41.73
N LEU A 527 9.71 -5.43 -41.03
CA LEU A 527 10.64 -6.52 -40.72
C LEU A 527 10.10 -7.39 -39.57
N ASN A 528 10.21 -8.70 -39.70
CA ASN A 528 9.89 -9.65 -38.63
C ASN A 528 10.92 -9.62 -37.49
N ALA A 529 12.17 -9.26 -37.80
CA ALA A 529 13.26 -9.11 -36.82
C ALA A 529 14.26 -8.08 -37.32
N THR A 530 14.78 -7.26 -36.44
CA THR A 530 15.82 -6.26 -36.74
C THR A 530 17.18 -6.69 -36.20
N ILE A 531 18.24 -5.88 -36.45
CA ILE A 531 19.53 -6.07 -35.81
C ILE A 531 19.43 -6.04 -34.27
N LYS A 532 18.45 -5.35 -33.72
CA LYS A 532 18.19 -5.30 -32.28
C LYS A 532 17.87 -6.70 -31.72
N ASP A 533 17.07 -7.49 -32.42
CA ASP A 533 16.70 -8.82 -31.95
C ASP A 533 17.88 -9.80 -31.98
N ARG A 534 18.78 -9.65 -32.95
CA ARG A 534 19.88 -10.58 -33.18
C ARG A 534 21.20 -10.18 -32.50
N TYR A 535 21.53 -8.91 -32.49
CA TYR A 535 22.87 -8.43 -32.14
C TYR A 535 22.91 -7.57 -30.89
N PHE A 536 21.79 -7.03 -30.38
CA PHE A 536 21.82 -6.04 -29.30
C PHE A 536 22.58 -6.54 -28.08
N THR A 537 22.31 -7.76 -27.64
CA THR A 537 22.96 -8.34 -26.45
C THR A 537 24.46 -8.43 -26.60
N ALA A 538 24.95 -8.89 -27.77
CA ALA A 538 26.39 -9.00 -28.05
C ALA A 538 27.03 -7.63 -28.29
N ALA A 539 26.34 -6.71 -28.97
CA ALA A 539 26.82 -5.34 -29.19
C ALA A 539 26.95 -4.56 -27.87
N CYS A 540 26.04 -4.78 -26.94
CA CYS A 540 26.04 -4.19 -25.60
C CYS A 540 27.10 -4.78 -24.67
N ALA A 541 27.44 -6.08 -24.81
CA ALA A 541 28.40 -6.75 -23.92
C ALA A 541 29.85 -6.77 -24.45
N SER A 542 30.01 -7.04 -25.74
CA SER A 542 31.33 -7.21 -26.42
C SER A 542 31.34 -6.50 -27.78
N PRO A 543 31.36 -5.16 -27.78
CA PRO A 543 31.18 -4.36 -28.99
C PRO A 543 32.15 -4.71 -30.12
N VAL A 544 33.45 -4.95 -29.81
CA VAL A 544 34.50 -5.22 -30.80
C VAL A 544 34.17 -6.41 -31.71
N SER A 545 33.43 -7.40 -31.20
CA SER A 545 33.07 -8.60 -31.98
C SER A 545 31.90 -8.37 -32.93
N VAL A 546 31.12 -7.32 -32.75
CA VAL A 546 29.84 -7.11 -33.46
C VAL A 546 29.83 -5.86 -34.32
N PHE A 547 30.39 -4.76 -33.87
CA PHE A 547 30.32 -3.48 -34.59
C PHE A 547 30.96 -3.51 -35.99
N PRO A 548 32.10 -4.20 -36.26
CA PRO A 548 32.61 -4.32 -37.62
C PRO A 548 31.63 -4.99 -38.58
N ILE A 549 30.88 -5.98 -38.10
CA ILE A 549 29.83 -6.66 -38.87
C ILE A 549 28.63 -5.73 -39.10
N LEU A 550 28.20 -5.01 -38.08
CA LEU A 550 27.07 -4.09 -38.16
C LEU A 550 27.37 -2.91 -39.10
N LEU A 551 28.55 -2.33 -39.04
CA LEU A 551 28.97 -1.26 -39.93
C LEU A 551 28.96 -1.70 -41.40
N ARG A 552 29.45 -2.91 -41.69
CA ARG A 552 29.40 -3.48 -43.06
C ARG A 552 27.96 -3.73 -43.51
N LEU A 553 27.10 -4.25 -42.64
CA LEU A 553 25.68 -4.48 -42.93
C LEU A 553 24.93 -3.16 -43.16
N SER A 554 25.25 -2.12 -42.38
CA SER A 554 24.59 -0.81 -42.52
C SER A 554 24.83 -0.18 -43.89
N GLN A 555 26.01 -0.32 -44.51
CA GLN A 555 26.30 0.19 -45.84
C GLN A 555 25.36 -0.43 -46.90
N HIS A 556 25.06 -1.71 -46.75
CA HIS A 556 24.09 -2.38 -47.63
C HIS A 556 22.65 -1.86 -47.43
N HIS A 557 22.26 -1.54 -46.21
CA HIS A 557 20.95 -0.95 -45.93
C HIS A 557 20.87 0.50 -46.44
N ILE A 558 21.90 1.29 -46.19
CA ILE A 558 22.01 2.69 -46.65
C ILE A 558 21.86 2.78 -48.16
N SER A 559 22.53 1.91 -48.89
CA SER A 559 22.46 1.90 -50.37
C SER A 559 21.07 1.56 -50.94
N LYS A 560 20.23 0.88 -50.14
CA LYS A 560 18.86 0.48 -50.52
C LYS A 560 17.77 1.45 -50.07
N ALA A 561 18.01 2.22 -49.01
CA ALA A 561 17.05 3.13 -48.43
C ALA A 561 16.87 4.39 -49.29
N LYS A 562 15.63 4.84 -49.50
CA LYS A 562 15.33 6.05 -50.31
C LYS A 562 16.07 7.31 -49.81
N TYR A 563 16.28 7.44 -48.52
CA TYR A 563 16.97 8.55 -47.87
C TYR A 563 18.17 8.05 -47.07
N GLY A 564 18.87 7.03 -47.57
CA GLY A 564 20.00 6.39 -46.86
C GLY A 564 21.14 7.34 -46.52
N TYR A 565 21.36 8.39 -47.32
CA TYR A 565 22.33 9.45 -47.04
C TYR A 565 22.14 10.14 -45.68
N VAL A 566 20.93 10.19 -45.16
CA VAL A 566 20.64 10.76 -43.82
C VAL A 566 21.23 9.86 -42.73
N SER A 567 21.06 8.56 -42.86
CA SER A 567 21.64 7.60 -41.92
C SER A 567 23.16 7.55 -42.00
N ASP A 568 23.71 7.67 -43.25
CA ASP A 568 25.16 7.71 -43.47
C ASP A 568 25.79 8.93 -42.79
N ARG A 569 25.18 10.09 -42.96
CA ARG A 569 25.62 11.32 -42.31
C ARG A 569 25.57 11.22 -40.76
N HIS A 570 24.48 10.67 -40.20
CA HIS A 570 24.40 10.48 -38.74
C HIS A 570 25.45 9.49 -38.22
N ILE A 571 25.80 8.44 -39.00
CA ILE A 571 26.87 7.51 -38.64
C ILE A 571 28.22 8.27 -38.63
N GLU A 572 28.48 9.07 -39.68
CA GLU A 572 29.72 9.90 -39.77
C GLU A 572 29.81 10.86 -38.58
N GLU A 573 28.76 11.61 -38.29
CA GLU A 573 28.69 12.55 -37.15
C GLU A 573 29.05 11.86 -35.83
N VAL A 574 28.49 10.67 -35.55
CA VAL A 574 28.78 9.93 -34.31
C VAL A 574 30.18 9.32 -34.33
N MET A 575 30.64 8.80 -35.47
CA MET A 575 31.98 8.23 -35.59
C MET A 575 33.09 9.27 -35.40
N ASN A 576 32.87 10.51 -35.82
CA ASN A 576 33.79 11.63 -35.60
C ASN A 576 33.99 11.98 -34.12
N LEU A 577 33.07 11.62 -33.26
CA LEU A 577 33.17 11.80 -31.80
C LEU A 577 33.88 10.64 -31.09
N VAL A 578 34.07 9.49 -31.79
CA VAL A 578 34.78 8.34 -31.21
C VAL A 578 36.25 8.62 -31.11
N SER A 579 36.80 8.66 -29.90
CA SER A 579 38.22 8.82 -29.67
C SER A 579 39.04 7.69 -30.33
N MET A 580 40.04 8.03 -31.13
CA MET A 580 40.95 7.09 -31.80
C MET A 580 42.14 6.69 -30.92
N ASP A 581 41.91 6.57 -29.60
CA ASP A 581 42.88 5.99 -28.66
C ASP A 581 43.10 4.48 -28.95
N ASP A 582 43.89 3.79 -28.12
CA ASP A 582 44.27 2.37 -28.29
C ASP A 582 43.07 1.40 -28.44
N GLN A 583 41.84 1.79 -28.02
CA GLN A 583 40.66 0.98 -28.16
C GLN A 583 39.43 1.84 -28.53
N PRO A 584 39.26 2.23 -29.79
CA PRO A 584 38.08 2.98 -30.26
C PRO A 584 36.78 2.24 -29.99
N ILE A 585 36.78 0.92 -30.21
CA ILE A 585 35.67 0.02 -29.86
C ILE A 585 36.14 -0.93 -28.75
N PRO A 586 35.60 -0.82 -27.52
CA PRO A 586 35.99 -1.65 -26.39
C PRO A 586 35.75 -3.14 -26.61
N LYS A 587 36.64 -3.99 -26.08
CA LYS A 587 36.46 -5.44 -26.12
C LYS A 587 35.21 -5.87 -25.31
N HIS A 588 35.05 -5.29 -24.14
CA HIS A 588 33.94 -5.55 -23.23
C HIS A 588 33.46 -4.25 -22.60
N LEU A 589 32.16 -4.17 -22.33
CA LEU A 589 31.55 -3.12 -21.51
C LEU A 589 31.22 -3.68 -20.14
N SER A 590 31.60 -2.94 -19.10
CA SER A 590 31.14 -3.20 -17.73
C SER A 590 29.62 -3.07 -17.65
N LEU A 591 29.00 -3.54 -16.55
CA LEU A 591 27.55 -3.48 -16.42
C LEU A 591 27.01 -2.03 -16.49
N ASP A 592 27.72 -1.09 -15.86
CA ASP A 592 27.33 0.34 -15.90
C ASP A 592 27.45 0.90 -17.32
N GLU A 593 28.52 0.57 -18.03
CA GLU A 593 28.67 0.97 -19.43
C GLU A 593 27.61 0.34 -20.34
N GLN A 594 27.16 -0.87 -20.04
CA GLN A 594 26.00 -1.46 -20.73
C GLN A 594 24.71 -0.67 -20.49
N GLY A 595 24.51 -0.16 -19.27
CA GLY A 595 23.43 0.77 -18.98
C GLY A 595 23.57 2.07 -19.79
N ILE A 596 24.77 2.62 -19.89
CA ILE A 596 25.05 3.82 -20.68
C ILE A 596 24.82 3.55 -22.18
N PHE A 597 25.20 2.38 -22.69
CA PHE A 597 24.90 1.96 -24.07
C PHE A 597 23.38 1.94 -24.33
N VAL A 598 22.59 1.40 -23.38
CA VAL A 598 21.13 1.40 -23.49
C VAL A 598 20.57 2.83 -23.51
N LEU A 599 21.13 3.75 -22.73
CA LEU A 599 20.72 5.17 -22.76
C LEU A 599 21.05 5.81 -24.11
N GLY A 600 22.24 5.60 -24.64
CA GLY A 600 22.64 6.11 -25.97
C GLY A 600 21.72 5.61 -27.09
N TYR A 601 21.41 4.32 -27.08
CA TYR A 601 20.43 3.74 -27.99
C TYR A 601 19.03 4.37 -27.83
N TYR A 602 18.54 4.49 -26.61
CA TYR A 602 17.22 5.02 -26.34
C TYR A 602 17.09 6.49 -26.78
N HIS A 603 18.02 7.34 -26.36
CA HIS A 603 18.01 8.77 -26.72
C HIS A 603 18.08 8.99 -28.22
N GLN A 604 19.01 8.31 -28.90
CA GLN A 604 19.14 8.44 -30.37
C GLN A 604 17.89 7.94 -31.10
N ARG A 605 17.32 6.83 -30.62
CA ARG A 605 16.08 6.31 -31.18
C ARG A 605 14.93 7.31 -31.02
N GLN A 606 14.74 7.90 -29.84
CA GLN A 606 13.72 8.93 -29.64
C GLN A 606 13.93 10.12 -30.58
N ALA A 607 15.14 10.64 -30.70
CA ALA A 607 15.47 11.75 -31.57
C ALA A 607 15.15 11.44 -33.07
N LEU A 608 15.39 10.21 -33.52
CA LEU A 608 15.09 9.78 -34.90
C LEU A 608 13.59 9.65 -35.22
N TYR A 609 12.75 9.41 -34.22
CA TYR A 609 11.30 9.19 -34.42
C TYR A 609 10.43 10.36 -33.95
N THR A 610 10.97 11.29 -33.18
CA THR A 610 10.25 12.52 -32.82
C THR A 610 10.12 13.39 -34.09
N LYS A 611 8.90 13.75 -34.47
CA LYS A 611 8.66 14.74 -35.52
C LYS A 611 9.28 16.05 -35.06
N LYS A 612 10.21 16.62 -35.83
CA LYS A 612 10.59 18.03 -35.65
C LYS A 612 9.31 18.83 -35.87
N GLU A 613 8.74 19.45 -34.84
CA GLU A 613 7.76 20.51 -35.01
C GLU A 613 8.47 21.58 -35.82
N ASN A 614 7.98 21.79 -37.06
CA ASN A 614 8.42 22.89 -37.89
C ASN A 614 8.21 24.16 -37.10
N ASN A 615 9.27 24.85 -36.75
CA ASN A 615 9.27 26.28 -36.47
C ASN A 615 8.81 27.01 -37.77
N GLN A 616 7.49 27.00 -38.02
CA GLN A 616 6.86 27.97 -38.88
C GLN A 616 6.41 29.15 -38.02
N ILE A 617 7.35 29.93 -37.58
CA ILE A 617 7.13 31.33 -37.21
C ILE A 617 8.49 32.00 -37.47
N GLU A 618 8.65 32.50 -38.69
CA GLU A 618 9.45 33.67 -39.03
C GLU A 618 9.60 33.71 -40.56
N THR A 619 8.58 34.21 -41.24
CA THR A 619 8.69 35.00 -42.48
C THR A 619 7.33 35.61 -42.80
N GLU A 620 7.01 36.66 -42.08
CA GLU A 620 6.17 37.76 -42.55
C GLU A 620 6.67 39.02 -41.82
N ILE A 621 7.62 39.70 -42.42
CA ILE A 621 7.75 41.14 -42.59
C ILE A 621 8.56 41.38 -43.86
#